data_09df249bf5f52205f1b8be7694cea5f5
#
_entry.id   09df249bf5f52205f1b8be7694cea5f5
#
_cell.length_a   1.000
_cell.length_b   1.000
_cell.length_c   1.000
_cell.angle_alpha   90.00
_cell.angle_beta   90.00
_cell.angle_gamma   90.00
#
_symmetry.space_group_name_H-M   'P 1'
#
loop_
_entity.id
_entity.type
_entity.pdbx_description
1 polymer ?
#
loop_
_entity_poly.entity_id
_entity_poly.type
_entity_poly.pdbx_seq_one_letter_code
_entity_poly.pdbx_strand_id
1 'polypeptide(L)'
;MASKARQIRPSDTKKLFALSRNQCAHPECSNNMVSDDGEAVFGQIAHITAASDDGPRFDPKMTDEQRRSFDNLVLLCAEHHKIIDDNEDKYGVDLIKQWKDDHEGGALADSKELSNAVNAVTQHAEKIYNVGVMHGDIVEGDKVEGDKTTISDSKNVNTGNVNTGGGDFRIGDG
;
A
#
# COMPACT_ATOMS: atom_id res chain seq x y z
N MET A 1 6.73 -1.51 32.82
CA MET A 1 5.87 -0.96 31.74
C MET A 1 6.58 -1.23 30.44
N ALA A 2 5.90 -1.74 29.41
CA ALA A 2 6.54 -1.91 28.09
C ALA A 2 6.99 -0.56 27.56
N SER A 3 8.25 -0.45 27.13
CA SER A 3 8.81 0.78 26.56
C SER A 3 7.97 1.22 25.36
N LYS A 4 7.67 2.52 25.28
CA LYS A 4 6.98 3.10 24.10
C LYS A 4 7.78 2.86 22.80
N ALA A 5 9.08 2.68 22.91
CA ALA A 5 9.97 2.38 21.79
C ALA A 5 9.60 1.09 21.03
N ARG A 6 9.02 0.10 21.70
CA ARG A 6 8.55 -1.16 21.08
C ARG A 6 7.18 -1.05 20.38
N GLN A 7 6.48 0.06 20.57
CA GLN A 7 5.15 0.26 19.99
C GLN A 7 5.28 0.88 18.58
N ILE A 8 5.49 0.04 17.58
CA ILE A 8 5.59 0.48 16.18
C ILE A 8 4.22 0.99 15.71
N ARG A 9 4.22 2.13 15.03
CA ARG A 9 2.98 2.71 14.49
C ARG A 9 2.47 1.86 13.30
N PRO A 10 1.16 1.61 13.21
CA PRO A 10 0.59 0.87 12.08
C PRO A 10 0.92 1.48 10.70
N SER A 11 1.07 2.81 10.62
CA SER A 11 1.52 3.50 9.41
C SER A 11 2.93 3.10 8.99
N ASP A 12 3.86 2.96 9.96
CA ASP A 12 5.24 2.59 9.69
C ASP A 12 5.35 1.11 9.30
N THR A 13 4.56 0.25 9.94
CA THR A 13 4.42 -1.15 9.52
C THR A 13 3.96 -1.26 8.06
N LYS A 14 2.88 -0.56 7.69
CA LYS A 14 2.37 -0.59 6.32
C LYS A 14 3.40 -0.06 5.32
N LYS A 15 4.11 1.01 5.67
CA LYS A 15 5.14 1.60 4.84
C LYS A 15 6.32 0.64 4.61
N LEU A 16 6.80 -0.03 5.67
CA LEU A 16 7.86 -1.02 5.56
C LEU A 16 7.49 -2.16 4.60
N PHE A 17 6.31 -2.76 4.76
CA PHE A 17 5.86 -3.83 3.87
C PHE A 17 5.65 -3.34 2.43
N ALA A 18 5.10 -2.15 2.23
CA ALA A 18 4.90 -1.58 0.91
C ALA A 18 6.23 -1.31 0.17
N LEU A 19 7.24 -0.81 0.87
CA LEU A 19 8.54 -0.49 0.29
C LEU A 19 9.47 -1.70 0.19
N SER A 20 9.17 -2.80 0.89
CA SER A 20 9.98 -4.04 0.85
C SER A 20 9.84 -4.82 -0.45
N ARG A 21 8.82 -4.55 -1.28
CA ARG A 21 8.51 -5.35 -2.48
C ARG A 21 8.38 -6.85 -2.17
N ASN A 22 7.85 -7.16 -0.99
CA ASN A 22 7.74 -8.53 -0.47
C ASN A 22 9.10 -9.26 -0.27
N GLN A 23 10.20 -8.54 -0.09
CA GLN A 23 11.54 -9.11 0.05
C GLN A 23 12.21 -8.68 1.36
N CYS A 24 13.16 -9.50 1.83
CA CYS A 24 14.04 -9.16 2.94
C CYS A 24 15.02 -8.06 2.54
N ALA A 25 15.24 -7.08 3.42
CA ALA A 25 16.16 -5.98 3.15
C ALA A 25 17.65 -6.39 3.18
N HIS A 26 18.00 -7.61 3.60
CA HIS A 26 19.37 -8.10 3.50
C HIS A 26 19.75 -8.29 2.03
N PRO A 27 20.90 -7.73 1.55
CA PRO A 27 21.25 -7.66 0.12
C PRO A 27 21.31 -9.02 -0.60
N GLU A 28 21.72 -10.06 0.11
CA GLU A 28 21.90 -11.41 -0.44
C GLU A 28 20.70 -12.32 -0.18
N CYS A 29 19.55 -11.77 0.25
CA CYS A 29 18.37 -12.54 0.62
C CYS A 29 17.26 -12.41 -0.41
N SER A 30 16.75 -13.54 -0.88
CA SER A 30 15.60 -13.61 -1.77
C SER A 30 14.31 -14.08 -1.08
N ASN A 31 14.30 -14.18 0.26
CA ASN A 31 13.13 -14.64 1.00
C ASN A 31 11.98 -13.64 0.90
N ASN A 32 10.79 -14.16 0.58
CA ASN A 32 9.57 -13.39 0.62
C ASN A 32 9.15 -13.10 2.07
N MET A 33 8.55 -11.92 2.28
CA MET A 33 8.03 -11.50 3.59
C MET A 33 6.60 -11.97 3.83
N VAL A 34 5.89 -12.25 2.74
CA VAL A 34 4.54 -12.82 2.75
C VAL A 34 4.54 -13.99 1.77
N SER A 35 3.83 -15.07 2.10
CA SER A 35 3.65 -16.23 1.20
C SER A 35 2.93 -15.86 -0.09
N ASP A 36 3.10 -16.65 -1.15
CA ASP A 36 2.52 -16.41 -2.48
C ASP A 36 0.98 -16.39 -2.46
N ASP A 37 0.38 -17.15 -1.54
CA ASP A 37 -1.08 -17.17 -1.31
C ASP A 37 -1.57 -16.03 -0.40
N GLY A 38 -0.64 -15.27 0.22
CA GLY A 38 -0.93 -14.17 1.14
C GLY A 38 -1.37 -14.60 2.55
N GLU A 39 -1.41 -15.91 2.86
CA GLU A 39 -1.94 -16.40 4.15
C GLU A 39 -0.90 -16.34 5.27
N ALA A 40 0.40 -16.39 4.96
CA ALA A 40 1.46 -16.39 5.96
C ALA A 40 2.37 -15.16 5.83
N VAL A 41 2.72 -14.55 6.99
CA VAL A 41 3.67 -13.44 7.08
C VAL A 41 4.95 -13.93 7.76
N PHE A 42 6.06 -13.89 7.03
CA PHE A 42 7.39 -14.31 7.49
C PHE A 42 8.27 -13.12 7.86
N GLY A 43 7.90 -11.92 7.39
CA GLY A 43 8.63 -10.68 7.64
C GLY A 43 8.57 -10.27 9.10
N GLN A 44 9.71 -9.88 9.64
CA GLN A 44 9.85 -9.32 10.98
C GLN A 44 10.40 -7.91 10.90
N ILE A 45 9.83 -7.01 11.69
CA ILE A 45 10.32 -5.64 11.80
C ILE A 45 11.41 -5.63 12.88
N ALA A 46 12.64 -5.40 12.45
CA ALA A 46 13.78 -5.24 13.32
C ALA A 46 14.04 -3.77 13.64
N HIS A 47 14.49 -3.49 14.86
CA HIS A 47 15.04 -2.18 15.22
C HIS A 47 16.51 -2.13 14.80
N ILE A 48 16.90 -1.11 14.04
CA ILE A 48 18.31 -0.90 13.66
C ILE A 48 19.14 -0.57 14.91
N THR A 49 18.66 0.37 15.70
CA THR A 49 19.15 0.67 17.05
C THR A 49 18.10 0.20 18.05
N ALA A 50 18.49 -0.62 19.00
CA ALA A 50 17.59 -1.32 19.90
C ALA A 50 16.54 -0.43 20.60
N ALA A 51 15.38 -1.01 20.83
CA ALA A 51 14.28 -0.36 21.59
C ALA A 51 14.51 -0.32 23.11
N SER A 52 15.39 -1.16 23.62
CA SER A 52 15.74 -1.28 25.06
C SER A 52 17.23 -1.35 25.26
N ASP A 53 17.68 -1.00 26.46
CA ASP A 53 19.08 -0.87 26.89
C ASP A 53 19.87 -2.20 26.89
N ASP A 54 19.18 -3.29 26.93
CA ASP A 54 19.75 -4.66 26.85
C ASP A 54 19.80 -5.20 25.40
N GLY A 55 19.35 -4.43 24.43
CA GLY A 55 19.28 -4.87 23.04
C GLY A 55 20.50 -4.48 22.20
N PRO A 56 20.68 -5.12 21.02
CA PRO A 56 21.81 -4.90 20.14
C PRO A 56 21.87 -3.45 19.62
N ARG A 57 23.07 -2.89 19.50
CA ARG A 57 23.29 -1.55 18.94
C ARG A 57 22.53 -0.43 19.68
N PHE A 58 22.30 -0.58 21.00
CA PHE A 58 21.58 0.42 21.79
C PHE A 58 22.31 1.75 21.85
N ASP A 59 21.60 2.86 21.61
CA ASP A 59 22.10 4.23 21.79
C ASP A 59 21.30 4.96 22.88
N PRO A 60 21.91 5.25 24.05
CA PRO A 60 21.23 5.95 25.15
C PRO A 60 20.83 7.39 24.81
N LYS A 61 21.35 7.97 23.73
CA LYS A 61 21.02 9.35 23.30
C LYS A 61 19.71 9.40 22.50
N MET A 62 19.24 8.28 21.95
CA MET A 62 17.99 8.24 21.24
C MET A 62 16.80 8.31 22.18
N THR A 63 15.79 9.05 21.78
CA THR A 63 14.46 9.07 22.45
C THR A 63 13.65 7.85 22.03
N ASP A 64 12.63 7.48 22.82
CA ASP A 64 11.67 6.42 22.47
C ASP A 64 10.98 6.68 21.13
N GLU A 65 10.72 7.95 20.80
CA GLU A 65 10.12 8.33 19.53
C GLU A 65 11.05 8.06 18.34
N GLN A 66 12.32 8.37 18.49
CA GLN A 66 13.34 8.06 17.47
C GLN A 66 13.54 6.55 17.30
N ARG A 67 13.54 5.80 18.42
CA ARG A 67 13.71 4.33 18.37
C ARG A 67 12.58 3.63 17.62
N ARG A 68 11.33 4.09 17.77
CA ARG A 68 10.17 3.52 17.06
C ARG A 68 9.87 4.17 15.72
N SER A 69 10.66 5.14 15.28
CA SER A 69 10.44 5.82 14.00
C SER A 69 10.76 4.90 12.82
N PHE A 70 10.10 5.16 11.69
CA PHE A 70 10.33 4.45 10.43
C PHE A 70 11.81 4.33 10.06
N ASP A 71 12.60 5.41 10.29
CA ASP A 71 14.02 5.46 9.93
C ASP A 71 14.90 4.52 10.77
N ASN A 72 14.40 4.08 11.92
CA ASN A 72 15.07 3.12 12.80
C ASN A 72 14.52 1.69 12.68
N LEU A 73 13.68 1.42 11.71
CA LEU A 73 13.04 0.12 11.49
C LEU A 73 13.41 -0.44 10.11
N VAL A 74 13.64 -1.75 10.05
CA VAL A 74 13.93 -2.46 8.79
C VAL A 74 13.14 -3.76 8.74
N LEU A 75 12.69 -4.17 7.54
CA LEU A 75 11.95 -5.41 7.35
C LEU A 75 12.91 -6.53 6.92
N LEU A 76 13.01 -7.57 7.72
CA LEU A 76 13.90 -8.72 7.50
C LEU A 76 13.12 -10.03 7.63
N CYS A 77 13.64 -11.12 7.06
CA CYS A 77 13.19 -12.45 7.42
C CYS A 77 13.69 -12.83 8.83
N ALA A 78 13.05 -13.80 9.46
CA ALA A 78 13.40 -14.23 10.83
C ALA A 78 14.87 -14.64 10.98
N GLU A 79 15.45 -15.29 9.97
CA GLU A 79 16.84 -15.70 9.95
C GLU A 79 17.79 -14.51 9.98
N HIS A 80 17.60 -13.54 9.06
CA HIS A 80 18.47 -12.37 9.00
C HIS A 80 18.25 -11.42 10.17
N HIS A 81 17.04 -11.32 10.72
CA HIS A 81 16.80 -10.59 11.96
C HIS A 81 17.68 -11.16 13.09
N LYS A 82 17.66 -12.50 13.27
CA LYS A 82 18.48 -13.16 14.29
C LYS A 82 19.98 -12.99 14.01
N ILE A 83 20.43 -13.15 12.77
CA ILE A 83 21.85 -13.03 12.39
C ILE A 83 22.40 -11.64 12.73
N ILE A 84 21.69 -10.56 12.42
CA ILE A 84 22.16 -9.21 12.70
C ILE A 84 22.18 -8.88 14.20
N ASP A 85 21.27 -9.45 14.96
CA ASP A 85 21.18 -9.21 16.40
C ASP A 85 22.22 -10.03 17.19
N ASP A 86 22.52 -11.23 16.73
CA ASP A 86 23.56 -12.08 17.35
C ASP A 86 25.00 -11.60 17.02
N ASN A 87 25.17 -10.73 16.01
CA ASN A 87 26.50 -10.32 15.53
C ASN A 87 26.57 -8.78 15.33
N GLU A 88 26.27 -8.02 16.37
CA GLU A 88 26.19 -6.55 16.30
C GLU A 88 27.52 -5.87 15.90
N ASP A 89 28.67 -6.48 16.22
CA ASP A 89 29.98 -5.99 15.82
C ASP A 89 30.17 -6.02 14.29
N LYS A 90 29.60 -7.02 13.63
CA LYS A 90 29.65 -7.18 12.18
C LYS A 90 28.57 -6.35 11.48
N TYR A 91 27.39 -6.28 12.08
CA TYR A 91 26.20 -5.62 11.53
C TYR A 91 25.90 -4.35 12.31
N GLY A 92 26.75 -3.34 12.12
CA GLY A 92 26.59 -2.03 12.75
C GLY A 92 25.42 -1.24 12.18
N VAL A 93 25.05 -0.17 12.89
CA VAL A 93 23.91 0.70 12.56
C VAL A 93 24.00 1.24 11.13
N ASP A 94 25.16 1.74 10.72
CA ASP A 94 25.34 2.37 9.40
C ASP A 94 25.15 1.38 8.24
N LEU A 95 25.66 0.15 8.42
CA LEU A 95 25.49 -0.91 7.42
C LEU A 95 24.02 -1.29 7.23
N ILE A 96 23.28 -1.47 8.33
CA ILE A 96 21.87 -1.85 8.25
C ILE A 96 21.04 -0.69 7.68
N LYS A 97 21.36 0.56 8.01
CA LYS A 97 20.73 1.73 7.38
C LYS A 97 20.98 1.78 5.88
N GLN A 98 22.21 1.51 5.45
CA GLN A 98 22.52 1.44 4.03
C GLN A 98 21.69 0.36 3.32
N TRP A 99 21.57 -0.83 3.88
CA TRP A 99 20.69 -1.88 3.31
C TRP A 99 19.25 -1.44 3.19
N LYS A 100 18.73 -0.79 4.23
CA LYS A 100 17.37 -0.23 4.22
C LYS A 100 17.22 0.79 3.09
N ASP A 101 18.14 1.76 3.01
CA ASP A 101 18.08 2.84 2.03
C ASP A 101 18.18 2.32 0.58
N ASP A 102 19.09 1.37 0.33
CA ASP A 102 19.25 0.74 -0.97
C ASP A 102 18.00 -0.08 -1.36
N HIS A 103 17.46 -0.83 -0.40
CA HIS A 103 16.30 -1.67 -0.62
C HIS A 103 15.01 -0.86 -0.86
N GLU A 104 14.74 0.12 0.01
CA GLU A 104 13.56 0.97 -0.07
C GLU A 104 13.69 2.03 -1.18
N GLY A 105 14.89 2.51 -1.44
CA GLY A 105 15.18 3.46 -2.52
C GLY A 105 14.83 2.90 -3.90
N GLY A 106 15.13 1.63 -4.15
CA GLY A 106 14.68 0.93 -5.36
C GLY A 106 13.15 0.87 -5.46
N ALA A 107 12.48 0.52 -4.35
CA ALA A 107 11.01 0.49 -4.32
C ALA A 107 10.36 1.86 -4.55
N LEU A 108 10.98 2.94 -4.06
CA LEU A 108 10.50 4.30 -4.28
C LEU A 108 10.69 4.76 -5.73
N ALA A 109 11.77 4.36 -6.39
CA ALA A 109 11.98 4.61 -7.80
C ALA A 109 10.92 3.89 -8.66
N ASP A 110 10.71 2.59 -8.40
CA ASP A 110 9.67 1.79 -9.06
C ASP A 110 8.26 2.33 -8.77
N SER A 111 8.00 2.77 -7.52
CA SER A 111 6.70 3.31 -7.12
C SER A 111 6.38 4.65 -7.76
N LYS A 112 7.38 5.44 -8.13
CA LYS A 112 7.19 6.71 -8.84
C LYS A 112 6.68 6.47 -10.26
N GLU A 113 7.22 5.47 -10.94
CA GLU A 113 6.72 5.05 -12.26
C GLU A 113 5.32 4.46 -12.15
N LEU A 114 5.08 3.59 -11.16
CA LEU A 114 3.76 3.04 -10.88
C LEU A 114 2.76 4.14 -10.50
N SER A 115 3.15 5.10 -9.66
CA SER A 115 2.28 6.24 -9.30
C SER A 115 1.94 7.10 -10.51
N ASN A 116 2.90 7.31 -11.43
CA ASN A 116 2.65 8.03 -12.67
C ASN A 116 1.67 7.27 -13.57
N ALA A 117 1.82 5.94 -13.67
CA ALA A 117 0.90 5.08 -14.42
C ALA A 117 -0.50 5.07 -13.79
N VAL A 118 -0.61 4.92 -12.47
CA VAL A 118 -1.89 4.97 -11.74
C VAL A 118 -2.56 6.32 -11.88
N ASN A 119 -1.82 7.42 -11.75
CA ASN A 119 -2.35 8.77 -11.95
C ASN A 119 -2.84 8.98 -13.39
N ALA A 120 -2.12 8.48 -14.38
CA ALA A 120 -2.53 8.53 -15.78
C ALA A 120 -3.83 7.76 -16.01
N VAL A 121 -3.95 6.55 -15.43
CA VAL A 121 -5.19 5.74 -15.51
C VAL A 121 -6.33 6.43 -14.79
N THR A 122 -6.09 6.98 -13.58
CA THR A 122 -7.11 7.69 -12.80
C THR A 122 -7.60 8.93 -13.54
N GLN A 123 -6.71 9.75 -14.09
CA GLN A 123 -7.08 10.92 -14.90
C GLN A 123 -7.84 10.52 -16.16
N HIS A 124 -7.51 9.39 -16.74
CA HIS A 124 -8.24 8.88 -17.91
C HIS A 124 -9.64 8.38 -17.51
N ALA A 125 -9.74 7.66 -16.39
CA ALA A 125 -11.00 7.24 -15.82
C ALA A 125 -11.91 8.42 -15.43
N GLU A 126 -11.35 9.49 -14.84
CA GLU A 126 -12.10 10.70 -14.51
C GLU A 126 -12.63 11.42 -15.78
N LYS A 127 -11.91 11.33 -16.89
CA LYS A 127 -12.39 11.87 -18.17
C LYS A 127 -13.49 11.04 -18.78
N ILE A 128 -13.43 9.71 -18.60
CA ILE A 128 -14.44 8.77 -19.11
C ILE A 128 -15.68 8.78 -18.20
N TYR A 129 -15.47 8.84 -16.88
CA TYR A 129 -16.51 8.80 -15.87
C TYR A 129 -16.51 10.10 -15.06
N ASN A 130 -16.88 11.22 -15.67
CA ASN A 130 -17.07 12.46 -14.92
C ASN A 130 -18.35 12.34 -14.06
N VAL A 131 -18.33 11.43 -13.12
CA VAL A 131 -19.46 11.06 -12.27
C VAL A 131 -19.11 11.38 -10.84
N GLY A 132 -19.59 12.48 -10.34
CA GLY A 132 -19.74 12.66 -8.89
C GLY A 132 -20.58 11.50 -8.37
N VAL A 133 -20.35 11.07 -7.14
CA VAL A 133 -20.97 9.94 -6.44
C VAL A 133 -22.20 9.34 -7.14
N MET A 134 -22.00 8.21 -7.84
CA MET A 134 -23.11 7.49 -8.46
C MET A 134 -23.84 6.65 -7.41
N HIS A 135 -25.09 6.99 -7.17
CA HIS A 135 -26.07 6.08 -6.58
C HIS A 135 -26.91 5.51 -7.75
N GLY A 136 -26.43 4.42 -8.36
CA GLY A 136 -27.13 3.78 -9.47
C GLY A 136 -26.20 3.03 -10.44
N ASP A 137 -26.79 2.23 -11.30
CA ASP A 137 -26.09 1.42 -12.29
C ASP A 137 -25.43 2.27 -13.38
N ILE A 138 -24.22 1.87 -13.80
CA ILE A 138 -23.55 2.47 -14.96
C ILE A 138 -24.22 1.94 -16.23
N VAL A 139 -24.80 2.82 -17.02
CA VAL A 139 -25.32 2.48 -18.36
C VAL A 139 -24.27 2.86 -19.39
N GLU A 140 -23.65 1.87 -20.04
CA GLU A 140 -22.82 2.09 -21.23
C GLU A 140 -23.72 2.41 -22.42
N GLY A 141 -23.73 3.67 -22.83
CA GLY A 141 -24.49 4.13 -23.98
C GLY A 141 -24.23 5.61 -24.27
N ASP A 142 -24.66 6.07 -25.43
CA ASP A 142 -24.48 7.44 -25.89
C ASP A 142 -25.18 8.44 -24.98
N LYS A 143 -24.48 9.53 -24.65
CA LYS A 143 -25.05 10.65 -23.93
C LYS A 143 -26.07 11.38 -24.86
N VAL A 144 -27.36 11.26 -24.56
CA VAL A 144 -28.38 12.00 -25.29
C VAL A 144 -28.62 13.34 -24.61
N GLU A 145 -28.33 14.43 -25.31
CA GLU A 145 -28.70 15.77 -24.87
C GLU A 145 -30.15 16.03 -25.31
N GLY A 146 -31.09 16.07 -24.35
CA GLY A 146 -32.49 16.37 -24.58
C GLY A 146 -33.47 15.51 -23.79
N ASP A 147 -34.77 15.78 -23.93
CA ASP A 147 -35.86 15.17 -23.16
C ASP A 147 -36.21 13.72 -23.56
N LYS A 148 -35.38 13.06 -24.37
CA LYS A 148 -35.63 11.68 -24.84
C LYS A 148 -34.37 10.82 -24.67
N THR A 149 -34.45 9.84 -23.80
CA THR A 149 -33.43 8.77 -23.68
C THR A 149 -33.95 7.53 -24.41
N THR A 150 -33.24 7.12 -25.46
CA THR A 150 -33.51 5.85 -26.16
C THR A 150 -32.43 4.86 -25.71
N ILE A 151 -32.82 3.79 -25.03
CA ILE A 151 -31.96 2.67 -24.66
C ILE A 151 -32.19 1.56 -25.67
N SER A 152 -31.21 1.25 -26.52
CA SER A 152 -31.21 0.11 -27.43
C SER A 152 -30.19 -0.94 -26.99
N ASP A 153 -30.56 -2.21 -27.11
CA ASP A 153 -29.68 -3.39 -26.84
C ASP A 153 -29.23 -3.59 -25.39
N SER A 154 -29.93 -3.07 -24.39
CA SER A 154 -29.68 -3.34 -23.00
C SER A 154 -30.36 -4.64 -22.54
N LYS A 155 -29.58 -5.61 -22.04
CA LYS A 155 -30.08 -6.91 -21.52
C LYS A 155 -30.63 -6.85 -20.10
N ASN A 156 -30.44 -5.73 -19.38
CA ASN A 156 -30.96 -5.53 -18.03
C ASN A 156 -31.53 -4.10 -17.91
N VAL A 157 -32.82 -3.99 -17.98
CA VAL A 157 -33.54 -2.74 -17.66
C VAL A 157 -34.10 -2.87 -16.24
N ASN A 158 -33.63 -2.04 -15.33
CA ASN A 158 -34.23 -1.95 -14.00
C ASN A 158 -35.56 -1.20 -14.12
N THR A 159 -36.67 -1.89 -13.84
CA THR A 159 -38.02 -1.34 -13.88
C THR A 159 -38.41 -0.57 -12.60
N GLY A 160 -37.42 -0.12 -11.80
CA GLY A 160 -37.64 0.80 -10.69
C GLY A 160 -38.14 2.17 -11.17
N ASN A 161 -38.72 2.92 -10.25
CA ASN A 161 -39.36 4.21 -10.53
C ASN A 161 -38.41 5.19 -11.27
N VAL A 162 -38.63 5.38 -12.56
CA VAL A 162 -37.83 6.32 -13.37
C VAL A 162 -38.51 7.69 -13.28
N ASN A 163 -37.83 8.65 -12.65
CA ASN A 163 -38.30 10.04 -12.63
C ASN A 163 -37.92 10.71 -13.95
N THR A 164 -38.87 10.90 -14.82
CA THR A 164 -38.67 11.50 -16.16
C THR A 164 -38.78 13.03 -16.18
N GLY A 165 -38.88 13.67 -15.00
CA GLY A 165 -38.99 15.13 -14.96
C GLY A 165 -40.22 15.69 -15.70
N GLY A 166 -41.27 14.87 -15.90
CA GLY A 166 -42.52 15.26 -16.56
C GLY A 166 -42.63 14.88 -18.04
N GLY A 167 -41.62 14.15 -18.59
CA GLY A 167 -41.67 13.58 -19.94
C GLY A 167 -42.24 12.15 -19.97
N ASP A 168 -42.82 11.73 -21.09
CA ASP A 168 -43.34 10.37 -21.29
C ASP A 168 -42.22 9.38 -21.55
N PHE A 169 -42.18 8.29 -20.75
CA PHE A 169 -41.30 7.15 -20.97
C PHE A 169 -42.00 6.10 -21.84
N ARG A 170 -41.43 5.73 -22.99
CA ARG A 170 -41.92 4.66 -23.84
C ARG A 170 -40.92 3.57 -24.03
N ILE A 171 -41.31 2.34 -23.73
CA ILE A 171 -40.54 1.13 -24.09
C ILE A 171 -41.03 0.71 -25.47
N GLY A 172 -40.12 0.67 -26.45
CA GLY A 172 -40.42 0.15 -27.77
C GLY A 172 -40.45 -1.38 -27.74
N ASP A 173 -41.56 -1.98 -28.19
CA ASP A 173 -41.65 -3.43 -28.45
C ASP A 173 -40.86 -3.72 -29.72
N GLY A 174 -39.80 -4.53 -29.60
CA GLY A 174 -39.01 -5.10 -30.67
C GLY A 174 -39.11 -6.61 -30.70
#